data_af5a78d845760d629632a7fe935ac049
#
_entry.id   af5a78d845760d629632a7fe935ac049
#
_cell.length_a   1.000
_cell.length_b   1.000
_cell.length_c   1.000
_cell.angle_alpha   90.00
_cell.angle_beta   90.00
_cell.angle_gamma   90.00
#
_symmetry.space_group_name_H-M   'P 1'
#
loop_
_entity.id
_entity.type
_entity.pdbx_description
1 polymer ?
#
loop_
_entity_poly.entity_id
_entity_poly.type
_entity_poly.pdbx_seq_one_letter_code
_entity_poly.pdbx_strand_id
1 'polypeptide(L)'
;MLQTINLTQRYATKKLFENVNIKLDKNKRYGLIGANGAGKSTFLKILSKSIDCSSGEVIITSGMRMGVLGQDQYAFEDLSLKDAVLIGNKRLYDAIKEKERLYTEGDLSDDRVNARLGELETICVEEDPMYECEVVIEKILEDLGIPSSKHNDLMKTLPSSDKFKILLAQVLFPKPDILLLDEPTNNLDLNAIEWLENNLKRHEGTMVVISHDRHFLNAVCTHILDLDFHSVREFSGNYDDWYIASTLIAKQQEAERNKKLKEKEELEKFIARFSANASKAKQATSRQKQLDKLDIQSLAVSSRRDPSIIFKPKRTIGNEALECENISKSYDGQVVLNQVSLKVMPKDKIALIGPNGVGKSTLCKILVEELKPDTGVVKWGATVSKGYFPQNVSEEISGEETLYQWLFNFNKKIESAEVRNALGRMLFNGEEQEKCVNALSGGEKHRMVLSKLMLEGGNFLVLDEPTNHLDLEAIIALGEALFKFDGAVICISHDRELIDAYANRIIELVPSPKGASIIDFKGSYEEYLASKK
;
A
#
# COMPACT_ATOMS: atom_id res chain seq x y z
N MET A 1 21.04 -14.43 -10.26
CA MET A 1 21.09 -14.65 -8.81
C MET A 1 21.35 -13.31 -8.13
N LEU A 2 20.57 -12.96 -7.15
CA LEU A 2 20.73 -11.75 -6.32
C LEU A 2 20.99 -12.21 -4.89
N GLN A 3 22.08 -11.73 -4.27
CA GLN A 3 22.48 -12.14 -2.92
C GLN A 3 22.95 -10.94 -2.11
N THR A 4 22.65 -10.91 -0.82
CA THR A 4 23.19 -9.95 0.15
C THR A 4 24.16 -10.65 1.10
N ILE A 5 25.26 -9.97 1.43
CA ILE A 5 26.27 -10.47 2.37
C ILE A 5 26.48 -9.42 3.46
N ASN A 6 26.16 -9.79 4.71
CA ASN A 6 26.29 -8.98 5.92
C ASN A 6 25.72 -7.54 5.75
N LEU A 7 24.61 -7.44 4.99
CA LEU A 7 24.01 -6.17 4.65
C LEU A 7 23.45 -5.47 5.90
N THR A 8 23.88 -4.24 6.14
CA THR A 8 23.48 -3.43 7.29
C THR A 8 23.13 -2.02 6.83
N GLN A 9 22.01 -1.48 7.34
CA GLN A 9 21.60 -0.10 7.08
C GLN A 9 21.18 0.61 8.36
N ARG A 10 21.73 1.83 8.53
CA ARG A 10 21.43 2.72 9.66
C ARG A 10 21.25 4.15 9.15
N TYR A 11 20.30 4.88 9.75
CA TYR A 11 20.15 6.33 9.56
C TYR A 11 20.35 7.02 10.89
N ALA A 12 21.43 7.77 11.03
CA ALA A 12 21.85 8.41 12.27
C ALA A 12 21.82 7.42 13.46
N THR A 13 20.87 7.57 14.37
CA THR A 13 20.72 6.69 15.54
C THR A 13 19.78 5.50 15.30
N LYS A 14 18.96 5.53 14.21
CA LYS A 14 17.98 4.49 13.94
C LYS A 14 18.57 3.37 13.09
N LYS A 15 18.65 2.16 13.66
CA LYS A 15 19.02 0.94 12.96
C LYS A 15 17.77 0.41 12.23
N LEU A 16 17.88 0.17 10.91
CA LEU A 16 16.81 -0.45 10.12
C LEU A 16 16.98 -1.96 10.11
N PHE A 17 18.14 -2.45 9.64
CA PHE A 17 18.48 -3.87 9.65
C PHE A 17 19.98 -4.07 9.74
N GLU A 18 20.40 -5.27 10.17
CA GLU A 18 21.80 -5.58 10.46
C GLU A 18 22.11 -7.03 10.08
N ASN A 19 23.29 -7.23 9.47
CA ASN A 19 23.84 -8.55 9.12
C ASN A 19 22.89 -9.43 8.28
N VAL A 20 22.20 -8.82 7.32
CA VAL A 20 21.25 -9.53 6.46
C VAL A 20 22.01 -10.33 5.41
N ASN A 21 21.81 -11.65 5.42
CA ASN A 21 22.38 -12.59 4.47
C ASN A 21 21.24 -13.38 3.82
N ILE A 22 20.89 -13.02 2.58
CA ILE A 22 19.80 -13.64 1.84
C ILE A 22 20.25 -13.94 0.42
N LYS A 23 19.81 -15.07 -0.09
CA LYS A 23 19.99 -15.48 -1.47
C LYS A 23 18.63 -15.56 -2.15
N LEU A 24 18.40 -14.70 -3.13
CA LEU A 24 17.18 -14.67 -3.92
C LEU A 24 17.36 -15.50 -5.19
N ASP A 25 16.61 -16.59 -5.28
CA ASP A 25 16.73 -17.57 -6.36
C ASP A 25 15.85 -17.21 -7.55
N LYS A 26 16.23 -17.71 -8.73
CA LYS A 26 15.43 -17.58 -9.96
C LYS A 26 14.09 -18.32 -9.81
N ASN A 27 13.08 -17.86 -10.49
CA ASN A 27 11.70 -18.40 -10.48
C ASN A 27 11.01 -18.34 -9.11
N LYS A 28 11.53 -17.56 -8.16
CA LYS A 28 10.88 -17.30 -6.89
C LYS A 28 10.33 -15.88 -6.85
N ARG A 29 9.14 -15.75 -6.29
CA ARG A 29 8.44 -14.48 -6.09
C ARG A 29 8.36 -14.21 -4.60
N TYR A 30 9.12 -13.20 -4.16
CA TYR A 30 9.27 -12.84 -2.76
C TYR A 30 8.38 -11.65 -2.42
N GLY A 31 7.49 -11.80 -1.43
CA GLY A 31 6.78 -10.69 -0.80
C GLY A 31 7.61 -10.13 0.35
N LEU A 32 8.03 -8.88 0.29
CA LEU A 32 8.75 -8.21 1.37
C LEU A 32 7.76 -7.49 2.28
N ILE A 33 7.62 -7.99 3.50
CA ILE A 33 6.67 -7.46 4.49
C ILE A 33 7.39 -6.97 5.74
N GLY A 34 6.72 -6.15 6.54
CA GLY A 34 7.24 -5.57 7.79
C GLY A 34 6.48 -4.30 8.15
N ALA A 35 6.62 -3.85 9.40
CA ALA A 35 5.95 -2.65 9.89
C ALA A 35 6.30 -1.40 9.05
N ASN A 36 5.43 -0.37 9.07
CA ASN A 36 5.75 0.90 8.46
C ASN A 36 6.98 1.53 9.13
N GLY A 37 7.90 2.03 8.29
CA GLY A 37 9.18 2.57 8.76
C GLY A 37 10.22 1.54 9.21
N ALA A 38 9.99 0.22 8.97
CA ALA A 38 10.97 -0.83 9.20
C ALA A 38 12.14 -0.81 8.20
N GLY A 39 11.96 -0.16 7.03
CA GLY A 39 13.00 -0.03 6.02
C GLY A 39 12.79 -0.86 4.76
N LYS A 40 11.56 -1.31 4.47
CA LYS A 40 11.21 -2.10 3.28
C LYS A 40 11.68 -1.44 1.98
N SER A 41 11.22 -0.22 1.70
CA SER A 41 11.62 0.53 0.50
C SER A 41 13.11 0.86 0.46
N THR A 42 13.73 1.09 1.64
CA THR A 42 15.19 1.26 1.74
C THR A 42 15.92 -0.02 1.35
N PHE A 43 15.44 -1.17 1.81
CA PHE A 43 16.02 -2.46 1.46
C PHE A 43 15.92 -2.71 -0.06
N LEU A 44 14.75 -2.41 -0.66
CA LEU A 44 14.56 -2.53 -2.10
C LEU A 44 15.50 -1.60 -2.89
N LYS A 45 15.66 -0.34 -2.44
CA LYS A 45 16.60 0.62 -3.05
C LYS A 45 18.07 0.19 -2.95
N ILE A 46 18.45 -0.50 -1.88
CA ILE A 46 19.79 -1.08 -1.76
C ILE A 46 19.95 -2.28 -2.69
N LEU A 47 18.95 -3.16 -2.80
CA LEU A 47 18.96 -4.28 -3.76
C LEU A 47 19.10 -3.80 -5.19
N SER A 48 18.45 -2.69 -5.56
CA SER A 48 18.58 -2.06 -6.88
C SER A 48 19.87 -1.27 -7.07
N LYS A 49 20.70 -1.14 -6.03
CA LYS A 49 21.90 -0.29 -6.02
C LYS A 49 21.62 1.20 -6.29
N SER A 50 20.39 1.66 -6.03
CA SER A 50 20.01 3.07 -6.12
C SER A 50 20.54 3.89 -4.94
N ILE A 51 20.79 3.25 -3.81
CA ILE A 51 21.44 3.83 -2.63
C ILE A 51 22.49 2.87 -2.08
N ASP A 52 23.55 3.43 -1.49
CA ASP A 52 24.59 2.64 -0.84
C ASP A 52 24.14 2.14 0.54
N CYS A 53 24.60 0.95 0.93
CA CYS A 53 24.42 0.42 2.28
C CYS A 53 25.47 0.96 3.24
N SER A 54 25.16 0.94 4.56
CA SER A 54 26.10 1.36 5.58
C SER A 54 27.29 0.37 5.73
N SER A 55 27.04 -0.94 5.54
CA SER A 55 28.07 -1.98 5.43
C SER A 55 27.49 -3.24 4.79
N GLY A 56 28.38 -4.13 4.32
CA GLY A 56 28.01 -5.31 3.55
C GLY A 56 27.97 -5.04 2.06
N GLU A 57 27.46 -5.99 1.28
CA GLU A 57 27.40 -5.87 -0.17
C GLU A 57 26.20 -6.59 -0.78
N VAL A 58 25.79 -6.12 -1.98
CA VAL A 58 24.78 -6.75 -2.85
C VAL A 58 25.48 -7.29 -4.08
N ILE A 59 25.40 -8.60 -4.29
CA ILE A 59 25.97 -9.31 -5.43
C ILE A 59 24.87 -9.64 -6.41
N ILE A 60 25.02 -9.17 -7.65
CA ILE A 60 24.14 -9.45 -8.78
C ILE A 60 24.96 -10.18 -9.84
N THR A 61 24.46 -11.31 -10.33
CA THR A 61 25.12 -12.04 -11.43
C THR A 61 25.22 -11.15 -12.66
N SER A 62 26.40 -11.09 -13.29
CA SER A 62 26.66 -10.30 -14.49
C SER A 62 25.71 -10.68 -15.63
N GLY A 63 25.27 -9.67 -16.40
CA GLY A 63 24.42 -9.85 -17.57
C GLY A 63 22.91 -9.97 -17.25
N MET A 64 22.50 -9.94 -15.98
CA MET A 64 21.07 -9.93 -15.63
C MET A 64 20.45 -8.55 -15.79
N ARG A 65 19.27 -8.49 -16.39
CA ARG A 65 18.46 -7.27 -16.50
C ARG A 65 17.62 -7.09 -15.25
N MET A 66 17.65 -5.86 -14.72
CA MET A 66 16.86 -5.50 -13.55
C MET A 66 15.80 -4.46 -13.94
N GLY A 67 14.54 -4.77 -13.63
CA GLY A 67 13.42 -3.83 -13.66
C GLY A 67 13.11 -3.34 -12.25
N VAL A 68 13.04 -2.03 -12.08
CA VAL A 68 12.69 -1.39 -10.80
C VAL A 68 11.53 -0.44 -11.05
N LEU A 69 10.43 -0.62 -10.34
CA LEU A 69 9.29 0.29 -10.45
C LEU A 69 9.66 1.64 -9.83
N GLY A 70 9.76 2.66 -10.69
CA GLY A 70 10.01 4.03 -10.27
C GLY A 70 8.78 4.66 -9.62
N GLN A 71 9.01 5.54 -8.66
CA GLN A 71 7.94 6.31 -8.00
C GLN A 71 7.74 7.70 -8.65
N ASP A 72 8.66 8.13 -9.50
CA ASP A 72 8.58 9.42 -10.19
C ASP A 72 7.67 9.33 -11.42
N GLN A 73 6.45 9.80 -11.25
CA GLN A 73 5.42 9.81 -12.30
C GLN A 73 5.63 10.91 -13.35
N TYR A 74 6.58 11.81 -13.12
CA TYR A 74 6.84 12.98 -13.97
C TYR A 74 8.10 12.84 -14.84
N ALA A 75 8.86 11.77 -14.67
CA ALA A 75 10.13 11.57 -15.35
C ALA A 75 10.03 11.51 -16.90
N PHE A 76 8.85 11.17 -17.45
CA PHE A 76 8.64 10.87 -18.87
C PHE A 76 7.50 11.68 -19.50
N GLU A 77 7.16 12.85 -18.94
CA GLU A 77 5.98 13.64 -19.34
C GLU A 77 5.96 14.07 -20.81
N ASP A 78 7.12 14.26 -21.41
CA ASP A 78 7.26 14.70 -22.81
C ASP A 78 7.35 13.54 -23.81
N LEU A 79 7.29 12.29 -23.36
CA LEU A 79 7.27 11.12 -24.22
C LEU A 79 5.83 10.72 -24.59
N SER A 80 5.68 10.07 -25.76
CA SER A 80 4.44 9.35 -26.08
C SER A 80 4.28 8.15 -25.16
N LEU A 81 3.04 7.65 -24.98
CA LEU A 81 2.82 6.50 -24.10
C LEU A 81 3.57 5.26 -24.59
N LYS A 82 3.64 5.03 -25.92
CA LYS A 82 4.45 3.96 -26.50
C LYS A 82 5.93 4.12 -26.18
N ASP A 83 6.48 5.31 -26.38
CA ASP A 83 7.89 5.60 -26.11
C ASP A 83 8.22 5.47 -24.61
N ALA A 84 7.29 5.91 -23.75
CA ALA A 84 7.46 5.78 -22.31
C ALA A 84 7.48 4.31 -21.83
N VAL A 85 6.78 3.40 -22.51
CA VAL A 85 6.91 1.97 -22.24
C VAL A 85 8.18 1.39 -22.87
N LEU A 86 8.47 1.74 -24.14
CA LEU A 86 9.61 1.23 -24.88
C LEU A 86 10.96 1.54 -24.22
N ILE A 87 11.10 2.72 -23.57
CA ILE A 87 12.33 3.12 -22.86
C ILE A 87 12.66 2.20 -21.68
N GLY A 88 11.73 1.35 -21.25
CA GLY A 88 11.99 0.26 -20.30
C GLY A 88 13.07 -0.70 -20.82
N ASN A 89 13.17 -0.92 -22.13
CA ASN A 89 14.33 -1.49 -22.79
C ASN A 89 15.16 -0.37 -23.46
N LYS A 90 15.99 0.30 -22.66
CA LYS A 90 16.75 1.47 -23.10
C LYS A 90 17.62 1.16 -24.32
N ARG A 91 18.22 -0.03 -24.40
CA ARG A 91 19.07 -0.42 -25.53
C ARG A 91 18.29 -0.48 -26.85
N LEU A 92 17.09 -1.04 -26.81
CA LEU A 92 16.17 -1.10 -27.94
C LEU A 92 15.65 0.29 -28.30
N TYR A 93 15.22 1.07 -27.30
CA TYR A 93 14.72 2.43 -27.49
C TYR A 93 15.75 3.33 -28.17
N ASP A 94 16.98 3.37 -27.62
CA ASP A 94 18.06 4.20 -28.18
C ASP A 94 18.39 3.76 -29.63
N ALA A 95 18.40 2.45 -29.91
CA ALA A 95 18.65 1.94 -31.27
C ALA A 95 17.55 2.33 -32.26
N ILE A 96 16.28 2.21 -31.86
CA ILE A 96 15.14 2.59 -32.73
C ILE A 96 15.17 4.10 -32.99
N LYS A 97 15.34 4.92 -31.95
CA LYS A 97 15.35 6.39 -32.10
C LYS A 97 16.55 6.91 -32.92
N GLU A 98 17.73 6.32 -32.72
CA GLU A 98 18.89 6.66 -33.53
C GLU A 98 18.69 6.24 -35.00
N LYS A 99 18.10 5.08 -35.24
CA LYS A 99 17.75 4.58 -36.58
C LYS A 99 16.76 5.51 -37.28
N GLU A 100 15.67 5.91 -36.61
CA GLU A 100 14.69 6.87 -37.13
C GLU A 100 15.35 8.20 -37.50
N ARG A 101 16.26 8.70 -36.67
CA ARG A 101 16.99 9.95 -36.94
C ARG A 101 17.92 9.81 -38.15
N LEU A 102 18.67 8.70 -38.26
CA LEU A 102 19.57 8.47 -39.37
C LEU A 102 18.83 8.32 -40.70
N TYR A 103 17.64 7.73 -40.70
CA TYR A 103 16.80 7.65 -41.91
C TYR A 103 16.22 9.02 -42.32
N THR A 104 15.96 9.91 -41.35
CA THR A 104 15.32 11.21 -41.60
C THR A 104 16.32 12.31 -41.93
N GLU A 105 17.47 12.32 -41.26
CA GLU A 105 18.45 13.42 -41.30
C GLU A 105 19.81 13.00 -41.87
N GLY A 106 20.08 11.68 -41.99
CA GLY A 106 21.35 11.13 -42.39
C GLY A 106 21.52 11.10 -43.91
N ASP A 107 22.77 11.22 -44.37
CA ASP A 107 23.12 10.98 -45.79
C ASP A 107 23.28 9.47 -46.01
N LEU A 108 22.28 8.85 -46.59
CA LEU A 108 22.26 7.41 -46.89
C LEU A 108 23.28 6.99 -47.96
N SER A 109 23.99 7.93 -48.60
CA SER A 109 25.11 7.66 -49.49
C SER A 109 26.47 7.55 -48.75
N ASP A 110 26.53 7.90 -47.44
CA ASP A 110 27.73 7.77 -46.61
C ASP A 110 27.85 6.34 -46.07
N ASP A 111 28.95 5.67 -46.37
CA ASP A 111 29.27 4.32 -45.92
C ASP A 111 29.28 4.21 -44.37
N ARG A 112 29.61 5.28 -43.64
CA ARG A 112 29.62 5.32 -42.19
C ARG A 112 28.19 5.27 -41.63
N VAL A 113 27.25 5.98 -42.27
CA VAL A 113 25.82 5.96 -41.89
C VAL A 113 25.26 4.56 -42.11
N ASN A 114 25.57 3.93 -43.24
CA ASN A 114 25.13 2.57 -43.55
C ASN A 114 25.71 1.53 -42.57
N ALA A 115 27.00 1.65 -42.22
CA ALA A 115 27.64 0.80 -41.22
C ALA A 115 26.94 0.94 -39.86
N ARG A 116 26.65 2.19 -39.44
CA ARG A 116 25.94 2.44 -38.19
C ARG A 116 24.51 1.90 -38.19
N LEU A 117 23.77 2.04 -39.28
CA LEU A 117 22.45 1.43 -39.45
C LEU A 117 22.50 -0.10 -39.32
N GLY A 118 23.52 -0.77 -39.84
CA GLY A 118 23.76 -2.20 -39.69
C GLY A 118 24.02 -2.63 -38.24
N GLU A 119 24.80 -1.83 -37.48
CA GLU A 119 24.99 -2.08 -36.04
C GLU A 119 23.68 -1.93 -35.26
N LEU A 120 22.90 -0.88 -35.52
CA LEU A 120 21.62 -0.62 -34.89
C LEU A 120 20.60 -1.71 -35.20
N GLU A 121 20.59 -2.20 -36.45
CA GLU A 121 19.75 -3.34 -36.84
C GLU A 121 20.11 -4.60 -36.07
N THR A 122 21.38 -4.88 -35.87
CA THR A 122 21.84 -6.01 -35.05
C THR A 122 21.32 -5.88 -33.64
N ILE A 123 21.35 -4.68 -33.04
CA ILE A 123 20.80 -4.43 -31.70
C ILE A 123 19.28 -4.68 -31.68
N CYS A 124 18.55 -4.20 -32.68
CA CYS A 124 17.12 -4.42 -32.78
C CYS A 124 16.76 -5.91 -32.84
N VAL A 125 17.50 -6.69 -33.65
CA VAL A 125 17.29 -8.15 -33.77
C VAL A 125 17.64 -8.88 -32.46
N GLU A 126 18.70 -8.45 -31.77
CA GLU A 126 19.07 -9.04 -30.47
C GLU A 126 18.02 -8.79 -29.38
N GLU A 127 17.43 -7.58 -29.34
CA GLU A 127 16.51 -7.16 -28.30
C GLU A 127 15.04 -7.52 -28.60
N ASP A 128 14.67 -7.53 -29.88
CA ASP A 128 13.33 -7.85 -30.38
C ASP A 128 13.43 -8.70 -31.66
N PRO A 129 13.75 -10.01 -31.53
CA PRO A 129 14.00 -10.88 -32.68
C PRO A 129 12.82 -11.03 -33.64
N MET A 130 11.61 -10.80 -33.16
CA MET A 130 10.38 -10.96 -33.95
C MET A 130 9.79 -9.63 -34.43
N TYR A 131 10.40 -8.49 -34.05
CA TYR A 131 9.90 -7.15 -34.34
C TYR A 131 8.47 -6.92 -33.83
N GLU A 132 8.15 -7.48 -32.68
CA GLU A 132 6.81 -7.42 -32.07
C GLU A 132 6.69 -6.36 -30.95
N CYS A 133 7.74 -5.59 -30.66
CA CYS A 133 7.75 -4.66 -29.54
C CYS A 133 6.55 -3.71 -29.54
N GLU A 134 6.17 -3.13 -30.69
CA GLU A 134 5.01 -2.24 -30.79
C GLU A 134 3.70 -2.96 -30.44
N VAL A 135 3.49 -4.16 -30.99
CA VAL A 135 2.28 -4.97 -30.77
C VAL A 135 2.18 -5.38 -29.30
N VAL A 136 3.31 -5.75 -28.70
CA VAL A 136 3.38 -6.10 -27.26
C VAL A 136 3.05 -4.90 -26.39
N ILE A 137 3.60 -3.71 -26.71
CA ILE A 137 3.34 -2.47 -25.99
C ILE A 137 1.86 -2.09 -26.10
N GLU A 138 1.29 -2.10 -27.30
CA GLU A 138 -0.13 -1.80 -27.52
C GLU A 138 -1.02 -2.72 -26.71
N LYS A 139 -0.74 -4.01 -26.72
CA LYS A 139 -1.49 -5.00 -25.94
C LYS A 139 -1.39 -4.75 -24.43
N ILE A 140 -0.21 -4.46 -23.90
CA ILE A 140 -0.04 -4.15 -22.48
C ILE A 140 -0.85 -2.91 -22.10
N LEU A 141 -0.84 -1.86 -22.94
CA LEU A 141 -1.59 -0.63 -22.71
C LEU A 141 -3.12 -0.88 -22.72
N GLU A 142 -3.61 -1.65 -23.69
CA GLU A 142 -5.02 -2.03 -23.78
C GLU A 142 -5.47 -2.86 -22.58
N ASP A 143 -4.68 -3.86 -22.19
CA ASP A 143 -4.92 -4.71 -21.02
C ASP A 143 -4.98 -3.89 -19.72
N LEU A 144 -4.21 -2.78 -19.63
CA LEU A 144 -4.26 -1.82 -18.52
C LEU A 144 -5.41 -0.80 -18.63
N GLY A 145 -6.25 -0.94 -19.66
CA GLY A 145 -7.44 -0.10 -19.87
C GLY A 145 -7.14 1.26 -20.53
N ILE A 146 -5.99 1.40 -21.20
CA ILE A 146 -5.65 2.59 -21.98
C ILE A 146 -6.01 2.34 -23.44
N PRO A 147 -7.01 3.04 -23.99
CA PRO A 147 -7.49 2.77 -25.35
C PRO A 147 -6.44 3.13 -26.41
N SER A 148 -6.40 2.39 -27.51
CA SER A 148 -5.44 2.55 -28.61
C SER A 148 -5.42 3.95 -29.22
N SER A 149 -6.56 4.66 -29.17
CA SER A 149 -6.64 6.07 -29.61
C SER A 149 -5.74 7.04 -28.83
N LYS A 150 -5.31 6.67 -27.62
CA LYS A 150 -4.44 7.49 -26.75
C LYS A 150 -2.97 7.07 -26.77
N HIS A 151 -2.61 5.96 -27.38
CA HIS A 151 -1.24 5.41 -27.30
C HIS A 151 -0.14 6.36 -27.82
N ASN A 152 -0.51 7.29 -28.70
CA ASN A 152 0.41 8.32 -29.23
C ASN A 152 0.32 9.66 -28.46
N ASP A 153 -0.57 9.78 -27.47
CA ASP A 153 -0.66 10.98 -26.65
C ASP A 153 0.58 11.10 -25.76
N LEU A 154 0.87 12.34 -25.33
CA LEU A 154 1.98 12.58 -24.38
C LEU A 154 1.58 12.17 -22.96
N MET A 155 2.52 11.63 -22.22
CA MET A 155 2.30 11.16 -20.85
C MET A 155 1.77 12.26 -19.91
N LYS A 156 2.13 13.54 -20.13
CA LYS A 156 1.61 14.69 -19.36
C LYS A 156 0.09 14.89 -19.46
N THR A 157 -0.56 14.36 -20.48
CA THR A 157 -2.02 14.48 -20.68
C THR A 157 -2.82 13.50 -19.83
N LEU A 158 -2.14 12.50 -19.24
CA LEU A 158 -2.78 11.47 -18.44
C LEU A 158 -2.97 11.90 -16.97
N PRO A 159 -4.02 11.42 -16.31
CA PRO A 159 -4.14 11.50 -14.86
C PRO A 159 -3.07 10.65 -14.17
N SER A 160 -2.75 10.96 -12.91
CA SER A 160 -1.68 10.29 -12.14
C SER A 160 -1.87 8.77 -12.05
N SER A 161 -3.12 8.28 -11.93
CA SER A 161 -3.41 6.85 -11.91
C SER A 161 -3.00 6.13 -13.20
N ASP A 162 -3.24 6.76 -14.35
CA ASP A 162 -2.90 6.18 -15.64
C ASP A 162 -1.39 6.32 -15.92
N LYS A 163 -0.74 7.41 -15.48
CA LYS A 163 0.73 7.54 -15.51
C LYS A 163 1.40 6.37 -14.78
N PHE A 164 0.87 5.97 -13.63
CA PHE A 164 1.39 4.83 -12.88
C PHE A 164 1.27 3.51 -13.65
N LYS A 165 0.17 3.30 -14.38
CA LYS A 165 -0.01 2.13 -15.26
C LYS A 165 1.06 2.08 -16.36
N ILE A 166 1.43 3.25 -16.93
CA ILE A 166 2.51 3.33 -17.93
C ILE A 166 3.87 2.95 -17.32
N LEU A 167 4.20 3.46 -16.13
CA LEU A 167 5.45 3.08 -15.45
C LEU A 167 5.50 1.58 -15.13
N LEU A 168 4.37 0.99 -14.79
CA LEU A 168 4.27 -0.45 -14.58
C LEU A 168 4.49 -1.21 -15.88
N ALA A 169 3.85 -0.78 -16.98
CA ALA A 169 4.07 -1.33 -18.32
C ALA A 169 5.54 -1.23 -18.74
N GLN A 170 6.18 -0.09 -18.51
CA GLN A 170 7.61 0.17 -18.80
C GLN A 170 8.52 -0.86 -18.12
N VAL A 171 8.27 -1.17 -16.85
CA VAL A 171 9.11 -2.10 -16.09
C VAL A 171 8.87 -3.55 -16.50
N LEU A 172 7.64 -3.92 -16.86
CA LEU A 172 7.26 -5.28 -17.24
C LEU A 172 7.59 -5.62 -18.70
N PHE A 173 7.56 -4.62 -19.59
CA PHE A 173 7.78 -4.80 -21.04
C PHE A 173 9.07 -5.57 -21.37
N PRO A 174 10.26 -5.23 -20.81
CA PRO A 174 11.51 -5.89 -21.17
C PRO A 174 11.68 -7.30 -20.56
N LYS A 175 10.69 -7.81 -19.80
CA LYS A 175 10.74 -9.09 -19.09
C LYS A 175 12.06 -9.28 -18.31
N PRO A 176 12.34 -8.44 -17.31
CA PRO A 176 13.63 -8.44 -16.63
C PRO A 176 13.87 -9.74 -15.86
N ASP A 177 15.17 -10.13 -15.68
CA ASP A 177 15.56 -11.29 -14.87
C ASP A 177 15.34 -11.06 -13.37
N ILE A 178 15.42 -9.81 -12.93
CA ILE A 178 15.18 -9.37 -11.56
C ILE A 178 14.15 -8.24 -11.61
N LEU A 179 13.04 -8.42 -10.91
CA LEU A 179 11.94 -7.45 -10.84
C LEU A 179 11.76 -6.97 -9.41
N LEU A 180 11.88 -5.68 -9.18
CA LEU A 180 11.73 -5.03 -7.88
C LEU A 180 10.55 -4.06 -7.92
N LEU A 181 9.49 -4.36 -7.15
CA LEU A 181 8.25 -3.58 -7.14
C LEU A 181 7.97 -3.04 -5.74
N ASP A 182 7.83 -1.72 -5.61
CA ASP A 182 7.45 -1.05 -4.37
C ASP A 182 6.01 -0.56 -4.48
N GLU A 183 5.07 -1.20 -3.76
CA GLU A 183 3.63 -0.93 -3.74
C GLU A 183 2.98 -0.84 -5.13
N PRO A 184 3.10 -1.88 -5.98
CA PRO A 184 2.61 -1.83 -7.35
C PRO A 184 1.08 -1.83 -7.48
N THR A 185 0.36 -2.17 -6.42
CA THR A 185 -1.11 -2.18 -6.37
C THR A 185 -1.71 -0.81 -6.07
N ASN A 186 -0.91 0.12 -5.53
CA ASN A 186 -1.37 1.47 -5.23
C ASN A 186 -1.82 2.20 -6.50
N ASN A 187 -2.92 2.92 -6.43
CA ASN A 187 -3.52 3.68 -7.53
C ASN A 187 -4.02 2.83 -8.72
N LEU A 188 -4.04 1.49 -8.60
CA LEU A 188 -4.66 0.61 -9.60
C LEU A 188 -6.10 0.30 -9.21
N ASP A 189 -6.98 0.19 -10.20
CA ASP A 189 -8.32 -0.36 -10.01
C ASP A 189 -8.28 -1.90 -9.96
N LEU A 190 -9.39 -2.51 -9.54
CA LEU A 190 -9.47 -3.97 -9.36
C LEU A 190 -9.12 -4.76 -10.63
N ASN A 191 -9.47 -4.25 -11.82
CA ASN A 191 -9.17 -4.92 -13.09
C ASN A 191 -7.68 -4.87 -13.40
N ALA A 192 -7.04 -3.72 -13.18
CA ALA A 192 -5.59 -3.56 -13.37
C ALA A 192 -4.79 -4.40 -12.35
N ILE A 193 -5.27 -4.55 -11.11
CA ILE A 193 -4.67 -5.43 -10.10
C ILE A 193 -4.75 -6.89 -10.57
N GLU A 194 -5.91 -7.35 -11.06
CA GLU A 194 -6.08 -8.71 -11.56
C GLU A 194 -5.18 -9.00 -12.78
N TRP A 195 -5.06 -8.03 -13.69
CA TRP A 195 -4.13 -8.13 -14.81
C TRP A 195 -2.68 -8.25 -14.32
N LEU A 196 -2.27 -7.42 -13.34
CA LEU A 196 -0.94 -7.44 -12.75
C LEU A 196 -0.65 -8.80 -12.09
N GLU A 197 -1.58 -9.32 -11.27
CA GLU A 197 -1.46 -10.64 -10.66
C GLU A 197 -1.19 -11.73 -11.70
N ASN A 198 -1.96 -11.74 -12.80
CA ASN A 198 -1.84 -12.74 -13.86
C ASN A 198 -0.50 -12.65 -14.60
N ASN A 199 0.02 -11.44 -14.82
CA ASN A 199 1.34 -11.22 -15.41
C ASN A 199 2.47 -11.66 -14.49
N LEU A 200 2.42 -11.27 -13.22
CA LEU A 200 3.46 -11.61 -12.24
C LEU A 200 3.51 -13.10 -11.89
N LYS A 201 2.38 -13.80 -11.92
CA LYS A 201 2.36 -15.27 -11.77
C LYS A 201 3.15 -16.00 -12.86
N ARG A 202 3.26 -15.42 -14.05
CA ARG A 202 3.98 -15.97 -15.21
C ARG A 202 5.44 -15.50 -15.29
N HIS A 203 5.84 -14.60 -14.39
CA HIS A 203 7.22 -14.09 -14.40
C HIS A 203 8.22 -15.18 -14.01
N GLU A 204 9.20 -15.45 -14.88
CA GLU A 204 10.20 -16.52 -14.72
C GLU A 204 11.49 -16.03 -14.04
N GLY A 205 11.62 -14.74 -13.79
CA GLY A 205 12.75 -14.13 -13.09
C GLY A 205 12.67 -14.25 -11.57
N THR A 206 13.58 -13.59 -10.90
CA THR A 206 13.52 -13.33 -9.46
C THR A 206 12.68 -12.08 -9.23
N MET A 207 11.67 -12.14 -8.39
CA MET A 207 10.86 -10.97 -8.05
C MET A 207 10.87 -10.68 -6.56
N VAL A 208 10.99 -9.39 -6.22
CA VAL A 208 10.74 -8.88 -4.86
C VAL A 208 9.67 -7.80 -4.95
N VAL A 209 8.57 -8.00 -4.24
CA VAL A 209 7.46 -7.06 -4.19
C VAL A 209 7.15 -6.65 -2.75
N ILE A 210 6.99 -5.35 -2.54
CA ILE A 210 6.40 -4.80 -1.33
C ILE A 210 4.94 -4.51 -1.67
N SER A 211 4.01 -5.02 -0.88
CA SER A 211 2.59 -4.67 -0.99
C SER A 211 1.91 -4.77 0.36
N HIS A 212 0.90 -3.95 0.56
CA HIS A 212 -0.02 -3.99 1.69
C HIS A 212 -1.36 -4.66 1.33
N ASP A 213 -1.46 -5.22 0.12
CA ASP A 213 -2.60 -6.02 -0.32
C ASP A 213 -2.30 -7.52 -0.06
N ARG A 214 -2.98 -8.10 0.94
CA ARG A 214 -2.81 -9.51 1.33
C ARG A 214 -3.28 -10.45 0.23
N HIS A 215 -4.41 -10.12 -0.44
CA HIS A 215 -4.91 -10.95 -1.56
C HIS A 215 -3.86 -11.04 -2.66
N PHE A 216 -3.28 -9.89 -3.04
CA PHE A 216 -2.21 -9.82 -4.01
C PHE A 216 -0.98 -10.64 -3.60
N LEU A 217 -0.51 -10.50 -2.35
CA LEU A 217 0.63 -11.28 -1.83
C LEU A 217 0.34 -12.79 -1.87
N ASN A 218 -0.88 -13.21 -1.49
CA ASN A 218 -1.29 -14.60 -1.55
C ASN A 218 -1.37 -15.14 -2.99
N ALA A 219 -1.86 -14.31 -3.91
CA ALA A 219 -2.03 -14.69 -5.31
C ALA A 219 -0.69 -14.82 -6.06
N VAL A 220 0.29 -13.97 -5.73
CA VAL A 220 1.52 -13.81 -6.53
C VAL A 220 2.74 -14.43 -5.87
N CYS A 221 2.93 -14.28 -4.55
CA CYS A 221 4.16 -14.64 -3.88
C CYS A 221 4.25 -16.15 -3.59
N THR A 222 5.47 -16.68 -3.71
CA THR A 222 5.84 -18.06 -3.35
C THR A 222 6.67 -18.14 -2.08
N HIS A 223 7.24 -17.01 -1.67
CA HIS A 223 8.08 -16.86 -0.48
C HIS A 223 7.81 -15.48 0.14
N ILE A 224 7.96 -15.40 1.45
CA ILE A 224 7.85 -14.14 2.19
C ILE A 224 9.20 -13.81 2.82
N LEU A 225 9.63 -12.57 2.64
CA LEU A 225 10.75 -11.95 3.34
C LEU A 225 10.18 -11.07 4.45
N ASP A 226 10.37 -11.48 5.68
CA ASP A 226 9.87 -10.78 6.86
C ASP A 226 10.96 -9.87 7.44
N LEU A 227 10.80 -8.57 7.28
CA LEU A 227 11.68 -7.55 7.86
C LEU A 227 11.16 -7.16 9.25
N ASP A 228 11.65 -7.86 10.27
CA ASP A 228 11.34 -7.59 11.67
C ASP A 228 12.58 -7.82 12.56
N PHE A 229 12.56 -7.31 13.79
CA PHE A 229 13.69 -7.43 14.73
C PHE A 229 15.05 -7.00 14.15
N HIS A 230 15.07 -6.00 13.29
CA HIS A 230 16.26 -5.52 12.57
C HIS A 230 16.94 -6.60 11.70
N SER A 231 16.21 -7.64 11.32
CA SER A 231 16.70 -8.73 10.46
C SER A 231 15.68 -9.03 9.37
N VAL A 232 16.11 -9.75 8.34
CA VAL A 232 15.20 -10.24 7.30
C VAL A 232 15.23 -11.76 7.34
N ARG A 233 14.05 -12.37 7.45
CA ARG A 233 13.88 -13.82 7.48
C ARG A 233 13.08 -14.28 6.27
N GLU A 234 13.51 -15.37 5.65
CA GLU A 234 12.80 -15.99 4.53
C GLU A 234 11.86 -17.09 5.05
N PHE A 235 10.63 -17.08 4.54
CA PHE A 235 9.61 -18.11 4.75
C PHE A 235 9.15 -18.65 3.40
N SER A 236 9.04 -19.96 3.28
CA SER A 236 8.43 -20.59 2.11
C SER A 236 6.91 -20.58 2.24
N GLY A 237 6.23 -20.33 1.12
CA GLY A 237 4.79 -20.20 1.08
C GLY A 237 4.33 -18.74 0.82
N ASN A 238 3.03 -18.53 0.82
CA ASN A 238 2.41 -17.23 0.62
C ASN A 238 2.25 -16.46 1.95
N TYR A 239 1.52 -15.34 1.91
CA TYR A 239 1.30 -14.52 3.11
C TYR A 239 0.56 -15.28 4.21
N ASP A 240 -0.45 -16.09 3.88
CA ASP A 240 -1.24 -16.85 4.87
C ASP A 240 -0.40 -17.92 5.55
N ASP A 241 0.45 -18.62 4.80
CA ASP A 241 1.39 -19.59 5.36
C ASP A 241 2.34 -18.92 6.35
N TRP A 242 2.89 -17.76 5.96
CA TRP A 242 3.72 -16.95 6.84
C TRP A 242 2.96 -16.48 8.09
N TYR A 243 1.71 -16.00 7.95
CA TYR A 243 0.91 -15.50 9.07
C TYR A 243 0.66 -16.59 10.12
N ILE A 244 0.34 -17.80 9.68
CA ILE A 244 0.17 -18.96 10.57
C ILE A 244 1.49 -19.27 11.29
N ALA A 245 2.60 -19.36 10.54
CA ALA A 245 3.91 -19.68 11.09
C ALA A 245 4.40 -18.60 12.09
N SER A 246 4.29 -17.33 11.71
CA SER A 246 4.71 -16.18 12.53
C SER A 246 3.89 -16.06 13.82
N THR A 247 2.57 -16.27 13.73
CA THR A 247 1.67 -16.29 14.89
C THR A 247 2.05 -17.40 15.89
N LEU A 248 2.39 -18.58 15.39
CA LEU A 248 2.83 -19.69 16.24
C LEU A 248 4.16 -19.36 16.94
N ILE A 249 5.14 -18.83 16.18
CA ILE A 249 6.44 -18.39 16.72
C ILE A 249 6.24 -17.30 17.78
N ALA A 250 5.40 -16.30 17.51
CA ALA A 250 5.10 -15.21 18.45
C ALA A 250 4.52 -15.74 19.76
N LYS A 251 3.53 -16.67 19.70
CA LYS A 251 2.95 -17.31 20.89
C LYS A 251 3.98 -18.11 21.69
N GLN A 252 4.88 -18.81 21.02
CA GLN A 252 5.98 -19.56 21.68
C GLN A 252 6.94 -18.61 22.38
N GLN A 253 7.35 -17.52 21.71
CA GLN A 253 8.24 -16.50 22.28
C GLN A 253 7.60 -15.80 23.48
N GLU A 254 6.32 -15.46 23.39
CA GLU A 254 5.58 -14.86 24.50
C GLU A 254 5.49 -15.81 25.71
N ALA A 255 5.18 -17.08 25.48
CA ALA A 255 5.15 -18.10 26.54
C ALA A 255 6.53 -18.25 27.21
N GLU A 256 7.62 -18.27 26.42
CA GLU A 256 8.99 -18.34 26.92
C GLU A 256 9.37 -17.07 27.72
N ARG A 257 9.02 -15.90 27.20
CA ARG A 257 9.22 -14.62 27.90
C ARG A 257 8.49 -14.58 29.22
N ASN A 258 7.21 -14.98 29.25
CA ASN A 258 6.40 -15.01 30.47
C ASN A 258 6.98 -16.00 31.48
N LYS A 259 7.53 -17.12 31.04
CA LYS A 259 8.25 -18.08 31.90
C LYS A 259 9.52 -17.45 32.50
N LYS A 260 10.35 -16.79 31.69
CA LYS A 260 11.56 -16.12 32.17
C LYS A 260 11.24 -14.94 33.10
N LEU A 261 10.16 -14.20 32.86
CA LEU A 261 9.72 -13.13 33.75
C LEU A 261 9.27 -13.66 35.12
N LYS A 262 8.53 -14.77 35.16
CA LYS A 262 8.15 -15.42 36.43
C LYS A 262 9.38 -15.92 37.18
N GLU A 263 10.31 -16.57 36.48
CA GLU A 263 11.57 -17.04 37.08
C GLU A 263 12.40 -15.88 37.65
N LYS A 264 12.46 -14.75 36.91
CA LYS A 264 13.09 -13.52 37.39
C LYS A 264 12.44 -13.03 38.69
N GLU A 265 11.13 -12.91 38.70
CA GLU A 265 10.36 -12.43 39.85
C GLU A 265 10.54 -13.34 41.11
N GLU A 266 10.58 -14.65 40.88
CA GLU A 266 10.85 -15.60 41.96
C GLU A 266 12.26 -15.47 42.51
N LEU A 267 13.28 -15.31 41.65
CA LEU A 267 14.67 -15.09 42.06
C LEU A 267 14.81 -13.76 42.82
N GLU A 268 14.20 -12.66 42.33
CA GLU A 268 14.21 -11.35 43.00
C GLU A 268 13.55 -11.43 44.39
N LYS A 269 12.40 -12.07 44.50
CA LYS A 269 11.68 -12.27 45.79
C LYS A 269 12.56 -13.11 46.77
N PHE A 270 13.23 -14.15 46.27
CA PHE A 270 14.13 -14.94 47.10
C PHE A 270 15.33 -14.12 47.57
N ILE A 271 16.00 -13.39 46.70
CA ILE A 271 17.13 -12.54 47.01
C ILE A 271 16.76 -11.48 48.05
N ALA A 272 15.65 -10.76 47.81
CA ALA A 272 15.13 -9.74 48.72
C ALA A 272 14.85 -10.29 50.13
N ARG A 273 14.31 -11.55 50.23
CA ARG A 273 13.96 -12.16 51.49
C ARG A 273 15.17 -12.68 52.27
N PHE A 274 16.25 -13.09 51.61
CA PHE A 274 17.37 -13.81 52.25
C PHE A 274 18.73 -13.10 52.13
N SER A 275 18.84 -11.95 51.50
CA SER A 275 20.06 -11.17 51.35
C SER A 275 20.68 -10.74 52.69
N ALA A 276 19.85 -10.45 53.68
CA ALA A 276 20.29 -10.01 55.02
C ALA A 276 20.59 -11.19 55.99
N ASN A 277 20.35 -12.43 55.60
CA ASN A 277 20.52 -13.58 56.46
C ASN A 277 21.86 -14.27 56.24
N ALA A 278 22.79 -14.19 57.21
CA ALA A 278 24.17 -14.67 57.11
C ALA A 278 24.24 -16.18 56.74
N SER A 279 23.32 -17.02 57.22
CA SER A 279 23.32 -18.47 56.92
C SER A 279 22.85 -18.78 55.50
N LYS A 280 22.12 -17.89 54.83
CA LYS A 280 21.60 -18.05 53.46
C LYS A 280 22.25 -17.10 52.44
N ALA A 281 23.21 -16.24 52.87
CA ALA A 281 23.87 -15.28 52.00
C ALA A 281 24.54 -15.95 50.78
N LYS A 282 25.16 -17.14 50.96
CA LYS A 282 25.79 -17.90 49.87
C LYS A 282 24.76 -18.38 48.83
N GLN A 283 23.54 -18.74 49.27
CA GLN A 283 22.45 -19.12 48.36
C GLN A 283 21.88 -17.88 47.65
N ALA A 284 21.72 -16.75 48.33
CA ALA A 284 21.31 -15.49 47.73
C ALA A 284 22.29 -15.02 46.62
N THR A 285 23.61 -15.11 46.88
CA THR A 285 24.66 -14.80 45.90
C THR A 285 24.62 -15.76 44.69
N SER A 286 24.35 -17.05 44.91
CA SER A 286 24.18 -18.00 43.80
C SER A 286 22.96 -17.67 42.95
N ARG A 287 21.83 -17.28 43.57
CA ARG A 287 20.61 -16.86 42.88
C ARG A 287 20.79 -15.53 42.17
N GLN A 288 21.57 -14.58 42.70
CA GLN A 288 21.95 -13.36 42.03
C GLN A 288 22.70 -13.65 40.71
N LYS A 289 23.67 -14.57 40.74
CA LYS A 289 24.37 -15.01 39.54
C LYS A 289 23.48 -15.70 38.52
N GLN A 290 22.40 -16.37 38.95
CA GLN A 290 21.39 -16.94 38.03
C GLN A 290 20.53 -15.79 37.41
N LEU A 291 20.13 -14.81 38.21
CA LEU A 291 19.43 -13.63 37.75
C LEU A 291 20.22 -12.83 36.71
N ASP A 292 21.53 -12.63 36.97
CA ASP A 292 22.45 -11.90 36.06
C ASP A 292 22.65 -12.66 34.71
N LYS A 293 22.43 -13.98 34.71
CA LYS A 293 22.52 -14.83 33.50
C LYS A 293 21.18 -14.92 32.75
N LEU A 294 20.07 -14.51 33.36
CA LEU A 294 18.75 -14.50 32.74
C LEU A 294 18.70 -13.37 31.72
N ASP A 295 19.02 -13.68 30.47
CA ASP A 295 18.93 -12.76 29.37
C ASP A 295 17.45 -12.64 28.92
N ILE A 296 16.76 -11.65 29.48
CA ILE A 296 15.38 -11.29 29.09
C ILE A 296 15.40 -10.27 27.94
N GLN A 297 16.49 -9.51 27.78
CA GLN A 297 16.62 -8.50 26.73
C GLN A 297 16.84 -9.10 25.35
N SER A 298 17.32 -10.35 25.26
CA SER A 298 17.49 -11.05 23.97
C SER A 298 16.18 -11.44 23.29
N LEU A 299 15.06 -11.39 23.99
CA LEU A 299 13.73 -11.58 23.39
C LEU A 299 13.24 -10.24 22.84
N ALA A 300 13.72 -9.90 21.65
CA ALA A 300 13.31 -8.69 20.96
C ALA A 300 11.77 -8.65 20.84
N VAL A 301 11.19 -7.48 21.08
CA VAL A 301 9.75 -7.25 20.90
C VAL A 301 9.55 -6.92 19.43
N SER A 302 8.59 -7.59 18.76
CA SER A 302 8.23 -7.29 17.38
C SER A 302 7.96 -5.80 17.20
N SER A 303 8.40 -5.25 16.08
CA SER A 303 8.08 -3.87 15.68
C SER A 303 6.63 -3.73 15.24
N ARG A 304 5.94 -4.85 14.98
CA ARG A 304 4.52 -4.87 14.61
C ARG A 304 3.66 -4.62 15.82
N ARG A 305 2.77 -3.68 15.68
CA ARG A 305 1.75 -3.34 16.67
C ARG A 305 0.45 -3.10 15.95
N ASP A 306 -0.63 -3.72 16.40
CA ASP A 306 -1.94 -3.53 15.83
C ASP A 306 -2.57 -2.25 16.38
N PRO A 307 -2.99 -1.31 15.53
CA PRO A 307 -3.78 -0.18 16.00
C PRO A 307 -5.16 -0.68 16.46
N SER A 308 -5.73 0.00 17.43
CA SER A 308 -7.07 -0.33 17.95
C SER A 308 -8.09 0.68 17.43
N ILE A 309 -8.71 0.39 16.30
CA ILE A 309 -9.73 1.25 15.70
C ILE A 309 -11.11 0.87 16.29
N ILE A 310 -11.80 1.85 16.85
CA ILE A 310 -13.14 1.65 17.40
C ILE A 310 -14.00 2.87 17.09
N PHE A 311 -14.96 2.69 16.17
CA PHE A 311 -15.95 3.71 15.87
C PHE A 311 -17.16 3.54 16.79
N LYS A 312 -17.43 4.53 17.65
CA LYS A 312 -18.59 4.53 18.56
C LYS A 312 -19.53 5.67 18.19
N PRO A 313 -20.68 5.38 17.58
CA PRO A 313 -21.64 6.44 17.26
C PRO A 313 -22.22 7.05 18.55
N LYS A 314 -22.29 8.38 18.61
CA LYS A 314 -22.89 9.11 19.75
C LYS A 314 -24.41 8.97 19.81
N ARG A 315 -25.05 8.63 18.68
CA ARG A 315 -26.50 8.39 18.55
C ARG A 315 -26.76 7.39 17.45
N THR A 316 -27.88 6.69 17.50
CA THR A 316 -28.32 5.76 16.46
C THR A 316 -28.94 6.51 15.27
N ILE A 317 -28.83 5.94 14.07
CA ILE A 317 -29.55 6.42 12.89
C ILE A 317 -31.03 6.04 13.03
N GLY A 318 -31.92 6.95 12.66
CA GLY A 318 -33.36 6.70 12.60
C GLY A 318 -33.73 5.79 11.41
N ASN A 319 -34.96 5.86 10.93
CA ASN A 319 -35.45 5.00 9.85
C ASN A 319 -34.81 5.30 8.48
N GLU A 320 -34.32 6.51 8.27
CA GLU A 320 -33.71 6.96 7.02
C GLU A 320 -32.29 7.46 7.30
N ALA A 321 -31.31 6.95 6.54
CA ALA A 321 -29.94 7.38 6.64
C ALA A 321 -29.59 8.43 5.57
N LEU A 322 -29.72 8.06 4.30
CA LEU A 322 -29.39 8.91 3.17
C LEU A 322 -30.26 8.55 1.97
N GLU A 323 -30.75 9.56 1.27
CA GLU A 323 -31.40 9.42 -0.04
C GLU A 323 -30.85 10.46 -1.00
N CYS A 324 -30.36 10.02 -2.14
CA CYS A 324 -29.99 10.90 -3.23
C CYS A 324 -30.78 10.55 -4.50
N GLU A 325 -31.26 11.57 -5.19
CA GLU A 325 -32.14 11.44 -6.34
C GLU A 325 -31.56 12.19 -7.54
N ASN A 326 -31.36 11.48 -8.66
CA ASN A 326 -30.95 12.02 -9.96
C ASN A 326 -29.72 12.92 -9.94
N ILE A 327 -28.70 12.53 -9.17
CA ILE A 327 -27.45 13.26 -9.06
C ILE A 327 -26.71 13.21 -10.39
N SER A 328 -26.44 14.39 -10.96
CA SER A 328 -25.56 14.53 -12.13
C SER A 328 -24.49 15.56 -11.86
N LYS A 329 -23.29 15.30 -12.41
CA LYS A 329 -22.13 16.18 -12.31
C LYS A 329 -21.28 16.13 -13.55
N SER A 330 -20.87 17.30 -14.03
CA SER A 330 -19.97 17.46 -15.18
C SER A 330 -18.80 18.36 -14.81
N TYR A 331 -17.67 18.14 -15.49
CA TYR A 331 -16.47 18.98 -15.44
C TYR A 331 -16.05 19.30 -16.89
N ASP A 332 -15.85 20.55 -17.18
CA ASP A 332 -15.39 21.03 -18.49
C ASP A 332 -16.19 20.47 -19.68
N GLY A 333 -17.51 20.30 -19.48
CA GLY A 333 -18.42 19.74 -20.48
C GLY A 333 -18.46 18.22 -20.56
N GLN A 334 -17.61 17.51 -19.80
CA GLN A 334 -17.65 16.06 -19.71
C GLN A 334 -18.54 15.62 -18.54
N VAL A 335 -19.58 14.84 -18.82
CA VAL A 335 -20.47 14.30 -17.79
C VAL A 335 -19.77 13.14 -17.06
N VAL A 336 -19.55 13.30 -15.75
CA VAL A 336 -18.94 12.28 -14.89
C VAL A 336 -20.01 11.42 -14.24
N LEU A 337 -21.03 12.01 -13.62
CA LEU A 337 -22.16 11.30 -13.02
C LEU A 337 -23.44 11.65 -13.79
N ASN A 338 -24.26 10.64 -14.10
CA ASN A 338 -25.50 10.84 -14.85
C ASN A 338 -26.70 10.21 -14.14
N GLN A 339 -27.56 11.05 -13.56
CA GLN A 339 -28.80 10.66 -12.88
C GLN A 339 -28.64 9.53 -11.85
N VAL A 340 -27.57 9.60 -11.08
CA VAL A 340 -27.28 8.61 -10.02
C VAL A 340 -28.29 8.79 -8.89
N SER A 341 -28.99 7.71 -8.56
CA SER A 341 -29.94 7.67 -7.44
C SER A 341 -29.58 6.53 -6.49
N LEU A 342 -29.53 6.79 -5.20
CA LEU A 342 -29.12 5.84 -4.17
C LEU A 342 -29.88 6.10 -2.88
N LYS A 343 -30.39 5.03 -2.27
CA LYS A 343 -30.95 5.06 -0.93
C LYS A 343 -30.15 4.16 0.00
N VAL A 344 -29.70 4.73 1.13
CA VAL A 344 -28.92 4.02 2.15
C VAL A 344 -29.76 3.85 3.40
N MET A 345 -29.85 2.63 3.88
CA MET A 345 -30.56 2.29 5.09
C MET A 345 -29.61 2.31 6.31
N PRO A 346 -30.16 2.43 7.55
CA PRO A 346 -29.37 2.23 8.75
C PRO A 346 -28.68 0.87 8.71
N LYS A 347 -27.37 0.82 9.08
CA LYS A 347 -26.52 -0.40 9.07
C LYS A 347 -26.13 -0.94 7.70
N ASP A 348 -26.47 -0.27 6.58
CA ASP A 348 -25.88 -0.62 5.29
C ASP A 348 -24.37 -0.43 5.34
N LYS A 349 -23.64 -1.45 4.89
CA LYS A 349 -22.19 -1.47 4.76
C LYS A 349 -21.86 -1.54 3.27
N ILE A 350 -21.72 -0.37 2.66
CA ILE A 350 -21.60 -0.25 1.20
C ILE A 350 -20.14 -0.17 0.80
N ALA A 351 -19.70 -1.07 -0.08
CA ALA A 351 -18.48 -0.88 -0.85
C ALA A 351 -18.82 -0.21 -2.19
N LEU A 352 -18.24 0.96 -2.43
CA LEU A 352 -18.37 1.70 -3.68
C LEU A 352 -17.17 1.40 -4.58
N ILE A 353 -17.40 0.64 -5.64
CA ILE A 353 -16.37 0.15 -6.56
C ILE A 353 -16.55 0.70 -7.98
N GLY A 354 -15.57 0.51 -8.84
CA GLY A 354 -15.57 0.90 -10.25
C GLY A 354 -14.18 1.37 -10.71
N PRO A 355 -13.98 1.57 -12.02
CA PRO A 355 -12.71 2.01 -12.59
C PRO A 355 -12.23 3.35 -12.01
N ASN A 356 -10.94 3.61 -12.14
CA ASN A 356 -10.40 4.92 -11.76
C ASN A 356 -10.95 6.00 -12.69
N GLY A 357 -11.22 7.20 -12.12
CA GLY A 357 -11.76 8.33 -12.87
C GLY A 357 -13.27 8.24 -13.17
N VAL A 358 -13.97 7.17 -12.79
CA VAL A 358 -15.41 7.00 -13.06
C VAL A 358 -16.32 7.93 -12.25
N GLY A 359 -15.78 8.61 -11.21
CA GLY A 359 -16.55 9.56 -10.40
C GLY A 359 -16.85 9.09 -8.97
N LYS A 360 -16.19 8.05 -8.44
CA LYS A 360 -16.39 7.57 -7.07
C LYS A 360 -16.18 8.67 -6.03
N SER A 361 -15.02 9.32 -6.03
CA SER A 361 -14.68 10.42 -5.11
C SER A 361 -15.59 11.65 -5.33
N THR A 362 -16.00 11.93 -6.59
CA THR A 362 -16.97 12.97 -6.90
C THR A 362 -18.31 12.70 -6.23
N LEU A 363 -18.80 11.46 -6.30
CA LEU A 363 -20.04 11.07 -5.61
C LEU A 363 -19.89 11.22 -4.08
N CYS A 364 -18.79 10.74 -3.47
CA CYS A 364 -18.56 10.89 -2.04
C CYS A 364 -18.53 12.36 -1.60
N LYS A 365 -17.83 13.24 -2.34
CA LYS A 365 -17.82 14.69 -2.05
C LYS A 365 -19.21 15.34 -2.16
N ILE A 366 -20.03 14.89 -3.10
CA ILE A 366 -21.43 15.35 -3.21
C ILE A 366 -22.25 14.85 -2.01
N LEU A 367 -22.09 13.59 -1.61
CA LEU A 367 -22.79 13.03 -0.45
C LEU A 367 -22.43 13.77 0.84
N VAL A 368 -21.16 14.11 1.06
CA VAL A 368 -20.77 14.86 2.26
C VAL A 368 -21.00 16.38 2.15
N GLU A 369 -21.52 16.86 1.02
CA GLU A 369 -21.84 18.26 0.74
C GLU A 369 -20.61 19.18 0.57
N GLU A 370 -19.43 18.61 0.30
CA GLU A 370 -18.23 19.37 -0.11
C GLU A 370 -18.33 19.86 -1.56
N LEU A 371 -19.09 19.14 -2.39
CA LEU A 371 -19.30 19.46 -3.80
C LEU A 371 -20.80 19.53 -4.10
N LYS A 372 -21.24 20.58 -4.78
CA LYS A 372 -22.63 20.68 -5.24
C LYS A 372 -22.83 19.90 -6.54
N PRO A 373 -23.89 19.08 -6.65
CA PRO A 373 -24.26 18.46 -7.93
C PRO A 373 -24.78 19.53 -8.90
N ASP A 374 -24.72 19.25 -10.20
CA ASP A 374 -25.31 20.12 -11.22
C ASP A 374 -26.85 19.96 -11.25
N THR A 375 -27.31 18.72 -11.05
CA THR A 375 -28.76 18.41 -10.88
C THR A 375 -28.89 17.32 -9.80
N GLY A 376 -30.10 17.21 -9.26
CA GLY A 376 -30.45 16.25 -8.23
C GLY A 376 -30.37 16.82 -6.82
N VAL A 377 -30.74 16.00 -5.84
CA VAL A 377 -30.82 16.39 -4.43
C VAL A 377 -30.27 15.29 -3.54
N VAL A 378 -29.56 15.70 -2.49
CA VAL A 378 -29.10 14.82 -1.40
C VAL A 378 -29.92 15.14 -0.15
N LYS A 379 -30.57 14.14 0.43
CA LYS A 379 -31.37 14.25 1.65
C LYS A 379 -30.77 13.38 2.73
N TRP A 380 -30.34 13.97 3.82
CA TRP A 380 -29.83 13.27 4.99
C TRP A 380 -30.94 13.07 6.02
N GLY A 381 -30.95 11.90 6.67
CA GLY A 381 -31.82 11.66 7.80
C GLY A 381 -31.53 12.62 8.97
N ALA A 382 -32.58 13.10 9.65
CA ALA A 382 -32.46 14.12 10.71
C ALA A 382 -31.56 13.70 11.88
N THR A 383 -31.35 12.40 12.09
CA THR A 383 -30.50 11.85 13.17
C THR A 383 -29.08 11.51 12.71
N VAL A 384 -28.75 11.74 11.44
CA VAL A 384 -27.43 11.41 10.90
C VAL A 384 -26.37 12.40 11.39
N SER A 385 -25.22 11.86 11.76
CA SER A 385 -23.98 12.58 12.05
C SER A 385 -22.89 11.99 11.15
N LYS A 386 -22.39 12.78 10.22
CA LYS A 386 -21.43 12.37 9.20
C LYS A 386 -20.01 12.31 9.78
N GLY A 387 -19.24 11.26 9.41
CA GLY A 387 -17.79 11.23 9.52
C GLY A 387 -17.22 11.03 8.12
N TYR A 388 -16.26 11.83 7.72
CA TYR A 388 -15.66 11.76 6.39
C TYR A 388 -14.15 11.56 6.45
N PHE A 389 -13.68 10.58 5.68
CA PHE A 389 -12.27 10.32 5.43
C PHE A 389 -11.95 10.70 3.98
N PRO A 390 -11.21 11.79 3.72
CA PRO A 390 -10.94 12.28 2.38
C PRO A 390 -9.82 11.47 1.70
N GLN A 391 -9.85 11.41 0.37
CA GLN A 391 -8.80 10.80 -0.43
C GLN A 391 -7.44 11.48 -0.23
N ASN A 392 -7.39 12.82 -0.19
CA ASN A 392 -6.17 13.60 0.03
C ASN A 392 -6.05 14.06 1.50
N VAL A 393 -5.57 13.18 2.34
CA VAL A 393 -5.36 13.43 3.76
C VAL A 393 -4.35 14.57 4.02
N SER A 394 -3.42 14.81 3.10
CA SER A 394 -2.38 15.84 3.27
C SER A 394 -2.92 17.27 3.23
N GLU A 395 -4.05 17.49 2.58
CA GLU A 395 -4.72 18.80 2.57
C GLU A 395 -5.39 19.09 3.91
N GLU A 396 -5.90 18.07 4.60
CA GLU A 396 -6.55 18.21 5.90
C GLU A 396 -5.54 18.35 7.03
N ILE A 397 -4.43 17.61 6.94
CA ILE A 397 -3.38 17.62 7.97
C ILE A 397 -2.22 18.51 7.52
N SER A 398 -2.30 19.80 7.89
CA SER A 398 -1.26 20.79 7.64
C SER A 398 -1.16 21.74 8.83
N GLY A 399 0.04 22.28 9.10
CA GLY A 399 0.28 23.25 10.17
C GLY A 399 1.49 22.91 11.02
N GLU A 400 1.78 23.76 11.99
CA GLU A 400 2.90 23.63 12.94
C GLU A 400 2.46 23.09 14.31
N GLU A 401 1.19 22.74 14.44
CA GLU A 401 0.61 22.21 15.68
C GLU A 401 1.15 20.80 15.99
N THR A 402 1.14 20.43 17.28
CA THR A 402 1.41 19.05 17.69
C THR A 402 0.20 18.15 17.35
N LEU A 403 0.42 16.82 17.28
CA LEU A 403 -0.66 15.87 17.03
C LEU A 403 -1.78 16.04 18.06
N TYR A 404 -1.39 16.22 19.33
CA TYR A 404 -2.35 16.43 20.41
C TYR A 404 -3.15 17.71 20.19
N GLN A 405 -2.49 18.83 19.88
CA GLN A 405 -3.15 20.13 19.66
C GLN A 405 -4.08 20.10 18.47
N TRP A 406 -3.64 19.52 17.36
CA TRP A 406 -4.44 19.37 16.14
C TRP A 406 -5.73 18.61 16.43
N LEU A 407 -5.65 17.47 17.11
CA LEU A 407 -6.80 16.64 17.41
C LEU A 407 -7.73 17.26 18.46
N PHE A 408 -7.17 17.96 19.45
CA PHE A 408 -7.93 18.69 20.47
C PHE A 408 -8.71 19.88 19.90
N ASN A 409 -8.15 20.58 18.89
CA ASN A 409 -8.76 21.74 18.28
C ASN A 409 -10.05 21.43 17.50
N PHE A 410 -10.22 20.20 17.00
CA PHE A 410 -11.47 19.77 16.36
C PHE A 410 -12.68 19.84 17.29
N ASN A 411 -12.49 19.54 18.55
CA ASN A 411 -13.60 19.58 19.50
C ASN A 411 -13.08 19.89 20.92
N LYS A 412 -13.06 21.16 21.26
CA LYS A 412 -12.60 21.66 22.58
C LYS A 412 -13.43 21.18 23.78
N LYS A 413 -14.53 20.43 23.55
CA LYS A 413 -15.37 19.85 24.61
C LYS A 413 -14.92 18.43 24.98
N ILE A 414 -13.98 17.84 24.23
CA ILE A 414 -13.46 16.49 24.51
C ILE A 414 -12.45 16.58 25.64
N GLU A 415 -12.49 15.61 26.55
CA GLU A 415 -11.50 15.51 27.62
C GLU A 415 -10.10 15.19 27.07
N SER A 416 -9.07 15.82 27.67
CA SER A 416 -7.67 15.59 27.28
C SER A 416 -7.28 14.10 27.32
N ALA A 417 -7.84 13.33 28.25
CA ALA A 417 -7.60 11.90 28.36
C ALA A 417 -8.14 11.10 27.14
N GLU A 418 -9.29 11.49 26.59
CA GLU A 418 -9.87 10.85 25.40
C GLU A 418 -9.02 11.10 24.15
N VAL A 419 -8.50 12.32 23.99
CA VAL A 419 -7.60 12.68 22.89
C VAL A 419 -6.32 11.84 22.94
N ARG A 420 -5.66 11.78 24.12
CA ARG A 420 -4.45 10.97 24.31
C ARG A 420 -4.72 9.48 24.11
N ASN A 421 -5.87 8.99 24.51
CA ASN A 421 -6.28 7.59 24.31
C ASN A 421 -6.51 7.28 22.82
N ALA A 422 -7.17 8.18 22.06
CA ALA A 422 -7.35 8.01 20.62
C ALA A 422 -6.01 7.96 19.88
N LEU A 423 -5.09 8.86 20.20
CA LEU A 423 -3.72 8.84 19.67
C LEU A 423 -2.98 7.56 20.04
N GLY A 424 -3.05 7.12 21.29
CA GLY A 424 -2.41 5.91 21.78
C GLY A 424 -2.93 4.65 21.08
N ARG A 425 -4.25 4.58 20.81
CA ARG A 425 -4.87 3.50 20.02
C ARG A 425 -4.32 3.42 18.59
N MET A 426 -3.98 4.57 18.02
CA MET A 426 -3.38 4.67 16.68
C MET A 426 -1.85 4.66 16.73
N LEU A 427 -1.28 4.13 17.82
CA LEU A 427 0.15 3.89 18.05
C LEU A 427 1.01 5.16 18.19
N PHE A 428 0.40 6.32 18.44
CA PHE A 428 1.13 7.54 18.80
C PHE A 428 1.31 7.58 20.33
N ASN A 429 2.45 7.12 20.82
CA ASN A 429 2.71 7.00 22.26
C ASN A 429 3.69 8.07 22.76
N GLY A 430 3.51 8.51 24.01
CA GLY A 430 4.45 9.39 24.72
C GLY A 430 4.86 10.62 23.90
N GLU A 431 6.16 10.74 23.61
CA GLU A 431 6.76 11.86 22.88
C GLU A 431 6.25 11.99 21.43
N GLU A 432 5.73 10.92 20.83
CA GLU A 432 5.21 10.99 19.47
C GLU A 432 3.96 11.89 19.37
N GLN A 433 3.18 12.03 20.46
CA GLN A 433 2.01 12.91 20.49
C GLN A 433 2.37 14.40 20.43
N GLU A 434 3.61 14.73 20.76
CA GLU A 434 4.15 16.10 20.73
C GLU A 434 4.91 16.40 19.40
N LYS A 435 4.94 15.45 18.45
CA LYS A 435 5.46 15.72 17.10
C LYS A 435 4.59 16.75 16.38
N CYS A 436 5.22 17.55 15.51
CA CYS A 436 4.50 18.46 14.60
C CYS A 436 3.78 17.64 13.50
N VAL A 437 2.56 18.04 13.14
CA VAL A 437 1.76 17.36 12.09
C VAL A 437 2.43 17.38 10.73
N ASN A 438 3.24 18.37 10.41
CA ASN A 438 4.01 18.42 9.15
C ASN A 438 5.13 17.38 9.06
N ALA A 439 5.59 16.85 10.20
CA ALA A 439 6.65 15.83 10.25
C ALA A 439 6.12 14.40 10.04
N LEU A 440 4.81 14.23 9.86
CA LEU A 440 4.18 12.94 9.70
C LEU A 440 4.39 12.36 8.30
N SER A 441 4.68 11.05 8.25
CA SER A 441 4.60 10.25 7.03
C SER A 441 3.15 10.11 6.54
N GLY A 442 2.95 9.70 5.28
CA GLY A 442 1.62 9.46 4.72
C GLY A 442 0.77 8.53 5.58
N GLY A 443 1.29 7.37 5.99
CA GLY A 443 0.56 6.45 6.86
C GLY A 443 0.27 6.99 8.25
N GLU A 444 1.16 7.80 8.84
CA GLU A 444 0.89 8.49 10.11
C GLU A 444 -0.23 9.51 9.98
N LYS A 445 -0.29 10.25 8.86
CA LYS A 445 -1.40 11.17 8.56
C LYS A 445 -2.74 10.43 8.45
N HIS A 446 -2.78 9.28 7.77
CA HIS A 446 -3.99 8.45 7.68
C HIS A 446 -4.47 8.00 9.05
N ARG A 447 -3.55 7.54 9.92
CA ARG A 447 -3.87 7.18 11.31
C ARG A 447 -4.38 8.37 12.13
N MET A 448 -3.89 9.59 11.86
CA MET A 448 -4.41 10.81 12.51
C MET A 448 -5.86 11.09 12.15
N VAL A 449 -6.22 10.99 10.85
CA VAL A 449 -7.62 11.20 10.42
C VAL A 449 -8.53 10.11 11.00
N LEU A 450 -8.07 8.85 11.08
CA LEU A 450 -8.82 7.79 11.77
C LEU A 450 -9.02 8.11 13.27
N SER A 451 -8.00 8.69 13.95
CA SER A 451 -8.13 9.16 15.33
C SER A 451 -9.21 10.24 15.47
N LYS A 452 -9.27 11.19 14.52
CA LYS A 452 -10.30 12.22 14.45
C LYS A 452 -11.69 11.60 14.33
N LEU A 453 -11.89 10.68 13.37
CA LEU A 453 -13.18 10.00 13.15
C LEU A 453 -13.65 9.23 14.38
N MET A 454 -12.74 8.57 15.11
CA MET A 454 -13.08 7.89 16.36
C MET A 454 -13.62 8.87 17.42
N LEU A 455 -13.08 10.06 17.52
CA LEU A 455 -13.49 11.09 18.48
C LEU A 455 -14.76 11.84 18.07
N GLU A 456 -14.99 12.04 16.79
CA GLU A 456 -16.19 12.66 16.24
C GLU A 456 -17.44 11.86 16.61
N GLY A 457 -17.33 10.53 16.58
CA GLY A 457 -18.43 9.63 16.92
C GLY A 457 -19.63 9.76 15.99
N GLY A 458 -19.36 9.97 14.69
CA GLY A 458 -20.35 9.93 13.63
C GLY A 458 -21.07 8.57 13.57
N ASN A 459 -22.32 8.57 13.13
CA ASN A 459 -23.09 7.35 12.92
C ASN A 459 -23.20 6.93 11.45
N PHE A 460 -22.71 7.77 10.54
CA PHE A 460 -22.59 7.49 9.11
C PHE A 460 -21.17 7.83 8.65
N LEU A 461 -20.43 6.84 8.17
CA LEU A 461 -19.06 7.02 7.71
C LEU A 461 -18.99 7.00 6.19
N VAL A 462 -18.33 7.99 5.60
CA VAL A 462 -17.97 8.04 4.18
C VAL A 462 -16.45 8.03 4.12
N LEU A 463 -15.88 6.98 3.53
CA LEU A 463 -14.43 6.76 3.50
C LEU A 463 -13.97 6.68 2.03
N ASP A 464 -13.05 7.54 1.64
CA ASP A 464 -12.49 7.58 0.27
C ASP A 464 -11.05 7.07 0.28
N GLU A 465 -10.86 5.81 -0.15
CA GLU A 465 -9.57 5.10 -0.18
C GLU A 465 -8.80 5.12 1.16
N PRO A 466 -9.42 4.70 2.28
CA PRO A 466 -8.80 4.80 3.60
C PRO A 466 -7.61 3.86 3.79
N THR A 467 -7.44 2.86 2.93
CA THR A 467 -6.37 1.85 3.00
C THR A 467 -5.04 2.33 2.45
N ASN A 468 -5.04 3.39 1.64
CA ASN A 468 -3.82 3.93 1.07
C ASN A 468 -2.81 4.29 2.17
N HIS A 469 -1.55 3.87 2.02
CA HIS A 469 -0.46 4.09 2.98
C HIS A 469 -0.64 3.47 4.39
N LEU A 470 -1.70 2.70 4.65
CA LEU A 470 -1.82 1.91 5.87
C LEU A 470 -1.01 0.61 5.73
N ASP A 471 -0.49 0.10 6.85
CA ASP A 471 0.09 -1.24 6.90
C ASP A 471 -1.01 -2.30 7.03
N LEU A 472 -0.62 -3.55 6.75
CA LEU A 472 -1.55 -4.68 6.77
C LEU A 472 -2.31 -4.80 8.10
N GLU A 473 -1.62 -4.57 9.21
CA GLU A 473 -2.19 -4.62 10.54
C GLU A 473 -3.28 -3.54 10.73
N ALA A 474 -3.05 -2.33 10.21
CA ALA A 474 -4.04 -1.25 10.27
C ALA A 474 -5.24 -1.50 9.33
N ILE A 475 -5.03 -2.11 8.17
CA ILE A 475 -6.11 -2.49 7.24
C ILE A 475 -7.02 -3.54 7.88
N ILE A 476 -6.45 -4.57 8.49
CA ILE A 476 -7.20 -5.61 9.21
C ILE A 476 -8.00 -4.98 10.37
N ALA A 477 -7.35 -4.14 11.18
CA ALA A 477 -8.01 -3.44 12.29
C ALA A 477 -9.15 -2.53 11.81
N LEU A 478 -8.99 -1.87 10.65
CA LEU A 478 -10.04 -1.05 10.03
C LEU A 478 -11.22 -1.91 9.58
N GLY A 479 -10.98 -3.03 8.90
CA GLY A 479 -12.01 -3.98 8.45
C GLY A 479 -12.86 -4.49 9.63
N GLU A 480 -12.20 -4.92 10.71
CA GLU A 480 -12.88 -5.32 11.94
C GLU A 480 -13.70 -4.18 12.58
N ALA A 481 -13.16 -2.96 12.57
CA ALA A 481 -13.84 -1.80 13.12
C ALA A 481 -15.09 -1.44 12.32
N LEU A 482 -15.02 -1.48 10.98
CA LEU A 482 -16.16 -1.22 10.09
C LEU A 482 -17.23 -2.32 10.21
N PHE A 483 -16.83 -3.59 10.34
CA PHE A 483 -17.74 -4.71 10.57
C PHE A 483 -18.53 -4.53 11.88
N LYS A 484 -17.83 -4.21 12.98
CA LYS A 484 -18.41 -4.02 14.31
C LYS A 484 -19.16 -2.69 14.49
N PHE A 485 -19.01 -1.76 13.55
CA PHE A 485 -19.61 -0.43 13.65
C PHE A 485 -21.14 -0.48 13.57
N ASP A 486 -21.85 0.09 14.55
CA ASP A 486 -23.32 0.12 14.62
C ASP A 486 -23.92 1.36 13.91
N GLY A 487 -23.48 1.62 12.69
CA GLY A 487 -23.93 2.71 11.82
C GLY A 487 -23.88 2.31 10.36
N ALA A 488 -24.14 3.25 9.45
CA ALA A 488 -24.01 3.04 8.02
C ALA A 488 -22.62 3.46 7.51
N VAL A 489 -22.13 2.77 6.49
CA VAL A 489 -20.82 3.02 5.88
C VAL A 489 -20.95 3.06 4.36
N ILE A 490 -20.31 4.04 3.73
CA ILE A 490 -19.94 4.02 2.32
C ILE A 490 -18.42 4.12 2.29
N CYS A 491 -17.75 3.11 1.72
CA CYS A 491 -16.30 3.11 1.60
C CYS A 491 -15.88 2.80 0.17
N ILE A 492 -15.07 3.67 -0.41
CA ILE A 492 -14.33 3.40 -1.64
C ILE A 492 -13.06 2.67 -1.24
N SER A 493 -12.84 1.49 -1.78
CA SER A 493 -11.58 0.79 -1.65
C SER A 493 -11.34 -0.11 -2.85
N HIS A 494 -10.06 -0.33 -3.16
CA HIS A 494 -9.58 -1.33 -4.10
C HIS A 494 -8.99 -2.56 -3.38
N ASP A 495 -8.99 -2.55 -2.04
CA ASP A 495 -8.57 -3.66 -1.21
C ASP A 495 -9.72 -4.68 -1.05
N ARG A 496 -9.54 -5.85 -1.67
CA ARG A 496 -10.56 -6.93 -1.65
C ARG A 496 -10.82 -7.45 -0.26
N GLU A 497 -9.79 -7.61 0.57
CA GLU A 497 -9.94 -8.09 1.95
C GLU A 497 -10.74 -7.12 2.82
N LEU A 498 -10.43 -5.82 2.69
CA LEU A 498 -11.22 -4.83 3.40
C LEU A 498 -12.69 -4.93 2.98
N ILE A 499 -12.98 -4.98 1.67
CA ILE A 499 -14.35 -5.07 1.15
C ILE A 499 -15.05 -6.31 1.70
N ASP A 500 -14.43 -7.48 1.63
CA ASP A 500 -15.00 -8.74 2.12
C ASP A 500 -15.21 -8.74 3.65
N ALA A 501 -14.34 -8.04 4.39
CA ALA A 501 -14.42 -7.99 5.84
C ALA A 501 -15.67 -7.26 6.36
N TYR A 502 -16.17 -6.23 5.65
CA TYR A 502 -17.24 -5.40 6.20
C TYR A 502 -18.49 -5.26 5.31
N ALA A 503 -18.35 -5.38 3.96
CA ALA A 503 -19.41 -5.01 3.06
C ALA A 503 -20.57 -6.04 3.01
N ASN A 504 -21.80 -5.55 3.08
CA ASN A 504 -23.02 -6.34 2.88
C ASN A 504 -23.81 -5.87 1.65
N ARG A 505 -23.28 -4.86 0.94
CA ARG A 505 -23.89 -4.29 -0.27
C ARG A 505 -22.79 -3.68 -1.14
N ILE A 506 -22.81 -3.99 -2.42
CA ILE A 506 -21.84 -3.51 -3.41
C ILE A 506 -22.55 -2.53 -4.34
N ILE A 507 -21.96 -1.35 -4.50
CA ILE A 507 -22.40 -0.37 -5.50
C ILE A 507 -21.26 -0.19 -6.49
N GLU A 508 -21.52 -0.56 -7.75
CA GLU A 508 -20.55 -0.33 -8.82
C GLU A 508 -20.94 0.88 -9.65
N LEU A 509 -19.99 1.80 -9.83
CA LEU A 509 -20.05 2.84 -10.83
C LEU A 509 -19.52 2.31 -12.17
N VAL A 510 -20.40 2.23 -13.15
CA VAL A 510 -20.08 1.74 -14.50
C VAL A 510 -19.98 2.92 -15.46
N PRO A 511 -18.85 3.07 -16.18
CA PRO A 511 -18.69 4.13 -17.15
C PRO A 511 -19.64 3.95 -18.33
N SER A 512 -20.23 5.04 -18.82
CA SER A 512 -20.99 5.05 -20.06
C SER A 512 -20.72 6.34 -20.84
N PRO A 513 -21.01 6.39 -22.15
CA PRO A 513 -20.83 7.62 -22.97
C PRO A 513 -21.63 8.83 -22.46
N LYS A 514 -22.65 8.59 -21.63
CA LYS A 514 -23.52 9.65 -21.07
C LYS A 514 -23.15 10.03 -19.63
N GLY A 515 -22.04 9.52 -19.09
CA GLY A 515 -21.64 9.61 -17.68
C GLY A 515 -21.91 8.31 -16.91
N ALA A 516 -21.30 8.16 -15.75
CA ALA A 516 -21.40 6.94 -14.95
C ALA A 516 -22.83 6.68 -14.45
N SER A 517 -23.24 5.42 -14.50
CA SER A 517 -24.44 4.88 -13.87
C SER A 517 -24.07 3.92 -12.73
N ILE A 518 -25.04 3.52 -11.90
CA ILE A 518 -24.81 2.60 -10.80
C ILE A 518 -25.44 1.23 -11.05
N ILE A 519 -24.74 0.19 -10.59
CA ILE A 519 -25.29 -1.14 -10.36
C ILE A 519 -25.28 -1.36 -8.86
N ASP A 520 -26.43 -1.76 -8.30
CA ASP A 520 -26.65 -1.95 -6.87
C ASP A 520 -26.89 -3.43 -6.60
N PHE A 521 -25.99 -4.06 -5.85
CA PHE A 521 -26.04 -5.49 -5.52
C PHE A 521 -26.05 -5.67 -4.00
N LYS A 522 -27.06 -6.37 -3.49
CA LYS A 522 -27.14 -6.73 -2.07
C LYS A 522 -26.53 -8.11 -1.86
N GLY A 523 -25.42 -8.16 -1.14
CA GLY A 523 -24.66 -9.37 -0.88
C GLY A 523 -23.17 -9.06 -0.66
N SER A 524 -22.38 -10.11 -0.48
CA SER A 524 -20.92 -10.01 -0.35
C SER A 524 -20.24 -9.70 -1.68
N TYR A 525 -18.98 -9.33 -1.63
CA TYR A 525 -18.20 -9.07 -2.85
C TYR A 525 -17.97 -10.36 -3.66
N GLU A 526 -17.80 -11.50 -2.99
CA GLU A 526 -17.68 -12.81 -3.66
C GLU A 526 -18.95 -13.18 -4.43
N GLU A 527 -20.14 -12.97 -3.82
CA GLU A 527 -21.42 -13.19 -4.47
C GLU A 527 -21.62 -12.26 -5.67
N TYR A 528 -21.18 -11.02 -5.55
CA TYR A 528 -21.20 -10.06 -6.63
C TYR A 528 -20.32 -10.50 -7.81
N LEU A 529 -19.08 -10.94 -7.57
CA LEU A 529 -18.20 -11.48 -8.61
C LEU A 529 -18.77 -12.74 -9.28
N ALA A 530 -19.42 -13.61 -8.51
CA ALA A 530 -20.08 -14.79 -9.04
C ALA A 530 -21.28 -14.42 -9.96
N SER A 531 -21.99 -13.33 -9.68
CA SER A 531 -23.12 -12.86 -10.49
C SER A 531 -22.70 -12.24 -11.82
N LYS A 532 -21.42 -11.84 -11.97
CA LYS A 532 -20.86 -11.28 -13.21
C LYS A 532 -20.32 -12.35 -14.18
N LYS A 533 -20.08 -13.56 -13.71
CA LYS A 533 -19.67 -14.72 -14.52
C LYS A 533 -20.87 -15.39 -15.15
#